data_37384bd8a1a2ae0038624884e79bac4b
#
_entry.id   37384bd8a1a2ae0038624884e79bac4b
#
_cell.length_a   1.000
_cell.length_b   1.000
_cell.length_c   1.000
_cell.angle_alpha   90.00
_cell.angle_beta   90.00
_cell.angle_gamma   90.00
#
_symmetry.space_group_name_H-M   'P 1'
#
loop_
_entity.id
_entity.type
_entity.pdbx_description
1 polymer ?
#
loop_
_entity_poly.entity_id
_entity_poly.type
_entity_poly.pdbx_seq_one_letter_code
_entity_poly.pdbx_strand_id
1 'polypeptide(L)'
;MRRPGMWIALGAVTLGVVLFGASGCGSSSSSGGASNVSTGATGSTNGKPGGTIKAAWHGGIDFIDPALAYYQESWQIEYATCVKLLNYPDKPAPAGYQLQPEAASAMPTVSSDGLTVTFTVPPGKYKFNTGEPVTAQTFADSLMRDLNPKQVSPFVSFVGSSIEGATGWNGKGTIPGVQVSGDQLILHLTKPNGTIEAEMATPFMCAIPHNLPVSPKGVTAIAGAGPYYIASYKPNQSLVVKKNPNYTGPRPHLINEIDFSQFTIDQNQGLLETKNGQLDWCPDCVTAAQSLPLSQQYGEGSPAAASGKQQMFISPTIEVNYYAMNTANKTFANPLVRQAVNYAIDRTGMTKQLGYKAGIPTDKYLPPQVPGASIEKAVYPLTPDLAKANTLMNQAKAAGVKTPITALVYSTQGCQSCTNRMALLTQELKPLGINVQVKYYQRAVQFQEEGVKGTPNNIADEGWLADFPDPYDFLNILLSGHSILPKNGDNFSYFDNKTYNDQMDAAAAKTGAERAQAYGDIATSMKTDQAPWAAWSNQTNYDFFSSKIGCQLWEPSYGMDIAALCVR
;
A
#
# COMPACT_ATOMS: atom_id res chain seq x y z
N MET A 1 33.50 -0.73 -59.06
CA MET A 1 34.72 -1.39 -59.52
C MET A 1 35.31 -2.22 -58.43
N ARG A 2 35.43 -3.52 -58.70
CA ARG A 2 36.32 -4.53 -58.08
C ARG A 2 36.33 -4.74 -56.53
N ARG A 3 35.70 -5.84 -56.10
CA ARG A 3 36.23 -6.80 -55.12
C ARG A 3 37.48 -7.50 -55.73
N PRO A 4 38.38 -8.22 -54.98
CA PRO A 4 38.15 -9.42 -54.16
C PRO A 4 39.09 -9.45 -52.91
N GLY A 5 39.17 -10.43 -52.07
CA GLY A 5 38.85 -11.82 -52.02
C GLY A 5 39.25 -12.48 -50.68
N MET A 6 38.63 -13.58 -50.46
CA MET A 6 38.63 -14.55 -49.36
C MET A 6 39.96 -15.29 -49.22
N TRP A 7 40.39 -15.65 -47.97
CA TRP A 7 41.11 -16.91 -47.69
C TRP A 7 40.75 -17.49 -46.31
N ILE A 8 40.39 -18.75 -46.34
CA ILE A 8 40.06 -19.67 -45.25
C ILE A 8 41.38 -20.32 -44.80
N ALA A 9 41.51 -20.57 -43.48
CA ALA A 9 42.42 -21.61 -42.98
C ALA A 9 41.78 -22.32 -41.78
N LEU A 10 41.47 -23.60 -42.00
CA LEU A 10 41.18 -24.61 -40.98
C LEU A 10 42.45 -24.98 -40.21
N GLY A 11 42.28 -25.31 -38.94
CA GLY A 11 43.28 -26.03 -38.16
C GLY A 11 42.60 -26.73 -36.98
N ALA A 12 42.65 -28.06 -37.00
CA ALA A 12 41.90 -28.95 -36.14
C ALA A 12 42.68 -29.49 -34.93
N VAL A 13 41.94 -29.84 -33.89
CA VAL A 13 42.04 -30.98 -32.94
C VAL A 13 43.20 -31.07 -31.96
N THR A 14 42.89 -31.10 -30.66
CA THR A 14 43.14 -32.32 -29.83
C THR A 14 42.28 -32.37 -28.58
N LEU A 15 41.75 -33.57 -28.34
CA LEU A 15 40.98 -34.02 -27.17
C LEU A 15 41.82 -34.07 -25.89
N GLY A 16 41.17 -33.76 -24.77
CA GLY A 16 41.61 -34.16 -23.44
C GLY A 16 40.40 -34.46 -22.56
N VAL A 17 40.05 -35.75 -22.48
CA VAL A 17 38.99 -36.29 -21.60
C VAL A 17 39.57 -36.47 -20.19
N VAL A 18 38.93 -35.94 -19.16
CA VAL A 18 39.01 -36.49 -17.79
C VAL A 18 37.60 -36.51 -17.21
N LEU A 19 37.12 -37.74 -17.03
CA LEU A 19 35.91 -38.08 -16.29
C LEU A 19 36.19 -38.09 -14.78
N PHE A 20 35.30 -37.53 -13.98
CA PHE A 20 34.78 -38.06 -12.71
C PHE A 20 33.47 -37.31 -12.46
N GLY A 21 32.51 -37.87 -12.21
CA GLY A 21 31.46 -38.75 -11.82
C GLY A 21 30.80 -38.24 -10.55
N ALA A 22 29.49 -37.97 -10.61
CA ALA A 22 28.41 -38.53 -9.84
C ALA A 22 27.22 -37.58 -9.68
N SER A 23 26.13 -37.95 -10.31
CA SER A 23 24.75 -38.04 -9.78
C SER A 23 24.09 -36.85 -9.08
N GLY A 24 23.08 -36.32 -9.75
CA GLY A 24 22.03 -35.51 -9.11
C GLY A 24 20.94 -35.17 -10.13
N CYS A 25 19.90 -36.01 -10.24
CA CYS A 25 18.71 -35.71 -11.03
C CYS A 25 18.00 -34.48 -10.47
N GLY A 26 17.79 -33.47 -11.31
CA GLY A 26 16.93 -32.35 -11.06
C GLY A 26 16.21 -31.98 -12.34
N SER A 27 14.95 -32.33 -12.43
CA SER A 27 14.05 -32.02 -13.52
C SER A 27 13.93 -30.52 -13.74
N SER A 28 14.34 -30.05 -14.91
CA SER A 28 14.06 -28.71 -15.38
C SER A 28 12.59 -28.61 -15.79
N SER A 29 11.76 -28.04 -14.92
CA SER A 29 10.48 -27.49 -15.32
C SER A 29 10.70 -26.04 -15.72
N SER A 30 10.46 -25.73 -16.97
CA SER A 30 10.39 -24.37 -17.50
C SER A 30 9.18 -23.67 -16.87
N SER A 31 9.40 -22.88 -15.82
CA SER A 31 8.44 -21.92 -15.30
C SER A 31 8.63 -20.59 -16.01
N GLY A 32 7.54 -20.10 -16.59
CA GLY A 32 7.48 -18.80 -17.26
C GLY A 32 8.00 -17.68 -16.37
N GLY A 33 8.69 -16.72 -16.98
CA GLY A 33 9.40 -15.65 -16.31
C GLY A 33 8.53 -14.82 -15.38
N ALA A 34 8.64 -15.08 -14.09
CA ALA A 34 8.39 -14.07 -13.09
C ALA A 34 9.54 -13.06 -13.21
N SER A 35 9.22 -11.84 -13.63
CA SER A 35 10.16 -10.72 -13.60
C SER A 35 10.64 -10.59 -12.15
N ASN A 36 11.95 -10.76 -11.91
CA ASN A 36 12.57 -10.51 -10.63
C ASN A 36 12.41 -9.02 -10.29
N VAL A 37 11.33 -8.69 -9.59
CA VAL A 37 11.22 -7.44 -8.87
C VAL A 37 12.12 -7.60 -7.65
N SER A 38 13.14 -6.75 -7.53
CA SER A 38 14.06 -6.73 -6.40
C SER A 38 13.28 -6.78 -5.08
N THR A 39 13.65 -7.70 -4.20
CA THR A 39 13.08 -7.81 -2.85
C THR A 39 13.60 -6.66 -2.00
N GLY A 40 13.04 -5.46 -2.13
CA GLY A 40 13.35 -4.27 -1.33
C GLY A 40 14.84 -4.07 -1.04
N ALA A 41 15.46 -3.08 -1.70
CA ALA A 41 16.90 -2.88 -1.65
C ALA A 41 17.39 -2.58 -0.23
N THR A 42 18.36 -3.36 0.24
CA THR A 42 19.20 -2.96 1.35
C THR A 42 20.38 -2.14 0.80
N GLY A 43 20.41 -0.84 1.08
CA GLY A 43 21.58 -0.01 0.81
C GLY A 43 22.77 -0.42 1.67
N SER A 44 23.95 0.17 1.41
CA SER A 44 25.17 -0.05 2.21
C SER A 44 24.89 0.13 3.71
N THR A 45 25.18 -0.89 4.53
CA THR A 45 24.96 -0.88 5.98
C THR A 45 26.06 -0.14 6.78
N ASN A 46 27.06 0.44 6.13
CA ASN A 46 28.19 1.10 6.77
C ASN A 46 27.92 2.60 7.03
N GLY A 47 26.83 2.91 7.71
CA GLY A 47 26.46 4.28 8.04
C GLY A 47 27.16 4.82 9.27
N LYS A 48 27.45 6.12 9.25
CA LYS A 48 27.96 6.84 10.42
C LYS A 48 26.82 7.37 11.26
N PRO A 49 26.91 7.34 12.61
CA PRO A 49 25.96 8.02 13.46
C PRO A 49 26.04 9.54 13.26
N GLY A 50 24.88 10.21 13.37
CA GLY A 50 24.78 11.66 13.30
C GLY A 50 24.43 12.20 11.92
N GLY A 51 24.51 13.50 11.77
CA GLY A 51 24.17 14.21 10.54
C GLY A 51 22.68 14.59 10.43
N THR A 52 22.38 15.35 9.38
CA THR A 52 21.01 15.79 9.01
C THR A 52 20.76 15.35 7.57
N ILE A 53 19.59 14.76 7.34
CA ILE A 53 19.05 14.50 6.01
C ILE A 53 18.15 15.66 5.62
N LYS A 54 18.37 16.24 4.43
CA LYS A 54 17.52 17.26 3.84
C LYS A 54 16.59 16.60 2.83
N ALA A 55 15.30 16.69 3.07
CA ALA A 55 14.28 16.11 2.20
C ALA A 55 13.21 17.13 1.79
N ALA A 56 12.49 16.80 0.73
CA ALA A 56 11.32 17.55 0.28
C ALA A 56 10.28 16.57 -0.27
N TRP A 57 9.01 16.95 -0.27
CA TRP A 57 7.93 16.20 -0.92
C TRP A 57 7.34 16.96 -2.10
N HIS A 58 6.92 16.21 -3.12
CA HIS A 58 6.08 16.76 -4.17
C HIS A 58 4.61 16.86 -3.73
N GLY A 59 4.10 15.84 -3.02
CA GLY A 59 2.70 15.76 -2.57
C GLY A 59 2.46 16.15 -1.11
N GLY A 60 3.50 16.18 -0.27
CA GLY A 60 3.39 16.46 1.16
C GLY A 60 2.73 15.35 1.97
N ILE A 61 2.33 15.68 3.19
CA ILE A 61 1.60 14.80 4.12
C ILE A 61 0.21 15.36 4.39
N ASP A 62 -0.74 14.50 4.81
CA ASP A 62 -2.07 14.96 5.24
C ASP A 62 -2.06 15.43 6.69
N PHE A 63 -1.70 14.61 7.65
CA PHE A 63 -1.65 14.89 9.08
C PHE A 63 -0.37 14.35 9.72
N ILE A 64 -0.05 14.87 10.90
CA ILE A 64 0.90 14.28 11.86
C ILE A 64 0.17 13.66 13.06
N ASP A 65 -1.13 13.69 13.06
CA ASP A 65 -2.00 13.15 14.09
C ASP A 65 -2.35 11.71 13.75
N PRO A 66 -1.92 10.70 14.53
CA PRO A 66 -2.14 9.30 14.19
C PRO A 66 -3.60 8.93 13.94
N ALA A 67 -4.53 9.59 14.64
CA ALA A 67 -5.95 9.33 14.44
C ALA A 67 -6.50 9.80 13.08
N LEU A 68 -5.74 10.59 12.29
CA LEU A 68 -6.19 11.19 11.03
C LEU A 68 -5.22 10.97 9.88
N ALA A 69 -3.96 10.66 10.17
CA ALA A 69 -2.93 10.44 9.17
C ALA A 69 -3.25 9.19 8.35
N TYR A 70 -3.34 9.34 7.02
CA TYR A 70 -3.71 8.23 6.14
C TYR A 70 -2.92 8.20 4.82
N TYR A 71 -2.11 9.21 4.54
CA TYR A 71 -1.19 9.14 3.40
C TYR A 71 0.04 8.29 3.77
N GLN A 72 0.59 7.57 2.79
CA GLN A 72 1.79 6.76 2.98
C GLN A 72 2.95 7.58 3.55
N GLU A 73 3.11 8.82 3.09
CA GLU A 73 4.16 9.73 3.56
C GLU A 73 3.99 10.10 5.04
N SER A 74 2.75 10.24 5.50
CA SER A 74 2.44 10.44 6.92
C SER A 74 2.75 9.19 7.73
N TRP A 75 2.39 8.02 7.22
CA TRP A 75 2.67 6.74 7.87
C TRP A 75 4.17 6.43 7.94
N GLN A 76 4.97 6.86 6.96
CA GLN A 76 6.43 6.79 7.05
C GLN A 76 6.99 7.61 8.22
N ILE A 77 6.44 8.82 8.44
CA ILE A 77 6.80 9.66 9.59
C ILE A 77 6.37 8.99 10.90
N GLU A 78 5.16 8.49 10.97
CA GLU A 78 4.64 7.83 12.16
C GLU A 78 5.37 6.53 12.45
N TYR A 79 5.73 5.76 11.44
CA TYR A 79 6.55 4.58 11.63
C TYR A 79 7.87 4.90 12.36
N ALA A 80 8.50 6.03 12.06
CA ALA A 80 9.72 6.47 12.75
C ALA A 80 9.47 7.11 14.11
N THR A 81 8.31 7.74 14.34
CA THR A 81 8.05 8.54 15.55
C THR A 81 7.16 7.87 16.57
N CYS A 82 6.50 6.80 16.19
CA CYS A 82 5.58 6.03 17.04
C CYS A 82 6.20 4.76 17.62
N VAL A 83 5.58 4.31 18.71
CA VAL A 83 5.60 2.94 19.21
C VAL A 83 4.18 2.42 19.20
N LYS A 84 3.97 1.19 18.74
CA LYS A 84 2.68 0.51 18.64
C LYS A 84 2.65 -0.73 19.54
N LEU A 85 1.48 -1.34 19.73
CA LEU A 85 1.36 -2.61 20.47
C LEU A 85 2.15 -3.72 19.76
N LEU A 86 1.89 -3.88 18.48
CA LEU A 86 2.58 -4.76 17.54
C LEU A 86 3.14 -3.91 16.41
N ASN A 87 4.14 -4.44 15.69
CA ASN A 87 4.73 -3.75 14.56
C ASN A 87 5.21 -4.74 13.49
N TYR A 88 5.27 -4.29 12.26
CA TYR A 88 6.04 -4.94 11.21
C TYR A 88 7.51 -4.53 11.39
N PRO A 89 8.47 -5.47 11.36
CA PRO A 89 9.86 -5.16 11.70
C PRO A 89 10.58 -4.37 10.62
N ASP A 90 11.62 -3.63 11.02
CA ASP A 90 12.54 -2.92 10.12
C ASP A 90 13.38 -3.94 9.31
N LYS A 91 12.74 -4.68 8.42
CA LYS A 91 13.31 -5.74 7.58
C LYS A 91 12.67 -5.73 6.19
N PRO A 92 13.42 -6.13 5.15
CA PRO A 92 12.83 -6.32 3.82
C PRO A 92 11.90 -7.54 3.80
N ALA A 93 11.11 -7.65 2.75
CA ALA A 93 10.29 -8.84 2.47
C ALA A 93 11.18 -10.12 2.40
N PRO A 94 10.69 -11.30 2.79
CA PRO A 94 9.36 -11.53 3.38
C PRO A 94 9.30 -11.31 4.91
N ALA A 95 10.43 -11.09 5.57
CA ALA A 95 10.50 -10.94 7.01
C ALA A 95 9.76 -9.69 7.52
N GLY A 96 9.74 -8.60 6.72
CA GLY A 96 9.00 -7.37 7.00
C GLY A 96 7.48 -7.54 7.07
N TYR A 97 6.91 -8.64 6.53
CA TYR A 97 5.48 -8.93 6.64
C TYR A 97 5.07 -9.67 7.91
N GLN A 98 6.02 -9.99 8.78
CA GLN A 98 5.75 -10.79 9.97
C GLN A 98 5.52 -9.89 11.18
N LEU A 99 4.28 -9.82 11.66
CA LEU A 99 3.96 -9.10 12.90
C LEU A 99 4.79 -9.60 14.06
N GLN A 100 5.26 -8.67 14.86
CA GLN A 100 5.99 -8.95 16.10
C GLN A 100 5.59 -7.98 17.21
N PRO A 101 5.77 -8.34 18.48
CA PRO A 101 5.54 -7.43 19.59
C PRO A 101 6.46 -6.21 19.54
N GLU A 102 5.91 -5.01 19.79
CA GLU A 102 6.71 -3.78 19.95
C GLU A 102 6.57 -3.28 21.40
N ALA A 103 5.51 -2.54 21.74
CA ALA A 103 5.25 -2.16 23.13
C ALA A 103 4.77 -3.34 23.97
N ALA A 104 3.95 -4.20 23.41
CA ALA A 104 3.55 -5.44 24.05
C ALA A 104 4.77 -6.35 24.33
N SER A 105 4.70 -7.14 25.38
CA SER A 105 5.76 -8.08 25.76
C SER A 105 5.78 -9.35 24.91
N ALA A 106 4.62 -9.71 24.33
CA ALA A 106 4.39 -10.86 23.47
C ALA A 106 3.23 -10.56 22.51
N MET A 107 2.97 -11.47 21.56
CA MET A 107 1.71 -11.48 20.82
C MET A 107 0.54 -11.57 21.79
N PRO A 108 -0.64 -10.98 21.45
CA PRO A 108 -1.78 -10.99 22.36
C PRO A 108 -2.27 -12.41 22.66
N THR A 109 -2.91 -12.57 23.80
CA THR A 109 -3.68 -13.78 24.07
C THR A 109 -5.11 -13.57 23.58
N VAL A 110 -5.64 -14.53 22.84
CA VAL A 110 -7.03 -14.54 22.36
C VAL A 110 -7.78 -15.65 23.07
N SER A 111 -8.96 -15.33 23.62
CA SER A 111 -9.81 -16.32 24.27
C SER A 111 -10.30 -17.39 23.27
N SER A 112 -10.69 -18.55 23.76
CA SER A 112 -11.10 -19.69 22.92
C SER A 112 -12.32 -19.41 22.04
N ASP A 113 -13.18 -18.46 22.45
CA ASP A 113 -14.32 -17.99 21.67
C ASP A 113 -13.97 -16.84 20.69
N GLY A 114 -12.70 -16.36 20.73
CA GLY A 114 -12.22 -15.27 19.89
C GLY A 114 -12.74 -13.87 20.27
N LEU A 115 -13.41 -13.73 21.41
CA LEU A 115 -14.10 -12.50 21.81
C LEU A 115 -13.31 -11.62 22.77
N THR A 116 -12.22 -12.12 23.36
CA THR A 116 -11.36 -11.32 24.24
C THR A 116 -9.92 -11.37 23.74
N VAL A 117 -9.33 -10.20 23.53
CA VAL A 117 -7.94 -10.04 23.09
C VAL A 117 -7.19 -9.22 24.13
N THR A 118 -6.10 -9.78 24.68
CA THR A 118 -5.34 -9.15 25.76
C THR A 118 -3.90 -8.90 25.34
N PHE A 119 -3.47 -7.65 25.43
CA PHE A 119 -2.10 -7.20 25.24
C PHE A 119 -1.48 -6.85 26.60
N THR A 120 -0.27 -7.34 26.86
CA THR A 120 0.49 -6.97 28.08
C THR A 120 1.55 -5.96 27.72
N VAL A 121 1.47 -4.75 28.27
CA VAL A 121 2.35 -3.60 28.01
C VAL A 121 3.13 -3.26 29.27
N PRO A 122 4.35 -3.81 29.46
CA PRO A 122 5.15 -3.54 30.66
C PRO A 122 5.48 -2.03 30.76
N PRO A 123 5.20 -1.39 31.89
CA PRO A 123 5.46 0.03 32.06
C PRO A 123 6.97 0.33 31.97
N GLY A 124 7.32 1.42 31.28
CA GLY A 124 8.70 1.91 31.20
C GLY A 124 9.60 1.23 30.16
N LYS A 125 9.09 0.27 29.38
CA LYS A 125 9.82 -0.29 28.23
C LYS A 125 10.12 0.80 27.18
N TYR A 126 9.16 1.69 26.95
CA TYR A 126 9.29 2.87 26.09
C TYR A 126 8.88 4.14 26.80
N LYS A 127 9.43 5.27 26.36
CA LYS A 127 9.11 6.61 26.85
C LYS A 127 8.94 7.57 25.70
N PHE A 128 8.03 8.51 25.86
CA PHE A 128 7.95 9.67 24.97
C PHE A 128 9.23 10.52 25.05
N ASN A 129 9.47 11.34 24.06
CA ASN A 129 10.58 12.32 24.08
C ASN A 129 10.45 13.34 25.23
N THR A 130 9.27 13.49 25.82
CA THR A 130 8.99 14.27 27.04
C THR A 130 9.41 13.56 28.33
N GLY A 131 9.69 12.24 28.27
CA GLY A 131 10.07 11.41 29.42
C GLY A 131 8.92 10.62 30.04
N GLU A 132 7.68 10.87 29.66
CA GLU A 132 6.52 10.11 30.13
C GLU A 132 6.57 8.66 29.65
N PRO A 133 6.17 7.67 30.48
CA PRO A 133 6.19 6.26 30.12
C PRO A 133 5.03 5.91 29.16
N VAL A 134 5.29 4.98 28.25
CA VAL A 134 4.25 4.28 27.48
C VAL A 134 3.69 3.15 28.35
N THR A 135 2.37 3.04 28.41
CA THR A 135 1.64 2.07 29.23
C THR A 135 0.45 1.49 28.48
N ALA A 136 -0.25 0.51 29.03
CA ALA A 136 -1.51 -0.01 28.49
C ALA A 136 -2.57 1.10 28.33
N GLN A 137 -2.62 2.06 29.28
CA GLN A 137 -3.54 3.20 29.23
C GLN A 137 -3.27 4.09 27.99
N THR A 138 -2.00 4.26 27.61
CA THR A 138 -1.61 5.04 26.41
C THR A 138 -2.33 4.53 25.14
N PHE A 139 -2.42 3.20 24.99
CA PHE A 139 -3.10 2.60 23.82
C PHE A 139 -4.62 2.57 23.95
N ALA A 140 -5.14 2.44 25.18
CA ALA A 140 -6.57 2.64 25.41
C ALA A 140 -7.00 4.07 25.04
N ASP A 141 -6.19 5.08 25.40
CA ASP A 141 -6.45 6.48 25.04
C ASP A 141 -6.40 6.69 23.51
N SER A 142 -5.46 6.06 22.79
CA SER A 142 -5.44 6.06 21.32
C SER A 142 -6.73 5.52 20.75
N LEU A 143 -7.11 4.30 21.11
CA LEU A 143 -8.30 3.63 20.59
C LEU A 143 -9.58 4.39 20.93
N MET A 144 -9.71 4.89 22.16
CA MET A 144 -10.85 5.70 22.58
C MET A 144 -10.94 7.02 21.81
N ARG A 145 -9.79 7.60 21.46
CA ARG A 145 -9.73 8.84 20.68
C ARG A 145 -10.11 8.59 19.22
N ASP A 146 -9.62 7.50 18.62
CA ASP A 146 -9.95 7.10 17.26
C ASP A 146 -11.45 6.79 17.09
N LEU A 147 -12.03 6.08 18.05
CA LEU A 147 -13.45 5.74 18.07
C LEU A 147 -14.36 6.93 18.42
N ASN A 148 -13.79 8.07 18.83
CA ASN A 148 -14.61 9.24 19.18
C ASN A 148 -15.25 9.85 17.92
N PRO A 149 -16.59 9.98 17.85
CA PRO A 149 -17.27 10.48 16.65
C PRO A 149 -16.90 11.92 16.28
N LYS A 150 -16.33 12.68 17.20
CA LYS A 150 -15.82 14.05 16.93
C LYS A 150 -14.41 14.05 16.34
N GLN A 151 -13.65 12.97 16.45
CA GLN A 151 -12.33 12.82 15.84
C GLN A 151 -12.44 12.63 14.33
N VAL A 152 -13.46 11.89 13.88
CA VAL A 152 -13.69 11.53 12.47
C VAL A 152 -12.52 10.70 11.92
N SER A 153 -11.96 9.80 12.75
CA SER A 153 -10.85 8.92 12.36
C SER A 153 -11.31 7.90 11.31
N PRO A 154 -10.52 7.66 10.25
CA PRO A 154 -10.75 6.56 9.30
C PRO A 154 -10.73 5.18 9.98
N PHE A 155 -10.00 5.03 11.09
CA PHE A 155 -9.86 3.76 11.83
C PHE A 155 -11.19 3.19 12.34
N VAL A 156 -12.22 4.01 12.45
CA VAL A 156 -13.58 3.54 12.81
C VAL A 156 -14.11 2.50 11.82
N SER A 157 -13.75 2.58 10.54
CA SER A 157 -14.15 1.61 9.51
C SER A 157 -13.57 0.21 9.75
N PHE A 158 -12.41 0.12 10.41
CA PHE A 158 -11.72 -1.14 10.72
C PHE A 158 -12.31 -1.80 11.97
N VAL A 159 -12.28 -1.10 13.09
CA VAL A 159 -12.57 -1.71 14.41
C VAL A 159 -13.89 -1.28 15.04
N GLY A 160 -14.52 -0.20 14.55
CA GLY A 160 -15.67 0.40 15.21
C GLY A 160 -16.89 -0.52 15.39
N SER A 161 -17.08 -1.49 14.49
CA SER A 161 -18.15 -2.51 14.64
C SER A 161 -17.71 -3.75 15.41
N SER A 162 -16.39 -3.95 15.58
CA SER A 162 -15.80 -5.12 16.22
C SER A 162 -15.66 -4.96 17.74
N ILE A 163 -15.49 -3.73 18.25
CA ILE A 163 -15.33 -3.46 19.69
C ILE A 163 -16.69 -3.34 20.37
N GLU A 164 -16.89 -4.06 21.47
CA GLU A 164 -18.13 -4.03 22.25
C GLU A 164 -18.42 -2.63 22.77
N GLY A 165 -19.63 -2.12 22.49
CA GLY A 165 -20.10 -0.80 22.91
C GLY A 165 -19.50 0.39 22.13
N ALA A 166 -18.69 0.16 21.11
CA ALA A 166 -18.18 1.25 20.26
C ALA A 166 -19.25 1.78 19.28
N THR A 167 -20.04 0.88 18.71
CA THR A 167 -21.15 1.28 17.82
C THR A 167 -22.17 2.14 18.58
N GLY A 168 -22.39 3.36 18.09
CA GLY A 168 -23.31 4.33 18.71
C GLY A 168 -22.76 5.04 19.94
N TRP A 169 -21.51 4.82 20.32
CA TRP A 169 -20.87 5.60 21.38
C TRP A 169 -20.79 7.09 21.00
N ASN A 170 -21.17 7.96 21.94
CA ASN A 170 -21.31 9.39 21.70
C ASN A 170 -20.05 10.22 22.07
N GLY A 171 -18.94 9.57 22.37
CA GLY A 171 -17.68 10.20 22.76
C GLY A 171 -17.62 10.62 24.23
N LYS A 172 -18.53 10.13 25.09
CA LYS A 172 -18.54 10.42 26.53
C LYS A 172 -18.40 9.13 27.35
N GLY A 173 -17.62 9.19 28.41
CA GLY A 173 -17.32 8.02 29.26
C GLY A 173 -16.41 7.03 28.54
N THR A 174 -16.45 5.79 28.97
CA THR A 174 -15.63 4.67 28.44
C THR A 174 -16.43 3.79 27.50
N ILE A 175 -15.75 3.12 26.59
CA ILE A 175 -16.33 2.05 25.76
C ILE A 175 -16.16 0.75 26.56
N PRO A 176 -17.23 -0.02 26.84
CA PRO A 176 -17.17 -1.25 27.64
C PRO A 176 -16.15 -2.26 27.13
N GLY A 177 -16.00 -2.36 25.82
CA GLY A 177 -15.04 -3.24 25.14
C GLY A 177 -13.58 -2.80 25.23
N VAL A 178 -13.24 -1.66 25.83
CA VAL A 178 -11.86 -1.18 25.99
C VAL A 178 -11.56 -1.07 27.47
N GLN A 179 -10.76 -1.99 28.02
CA GLN A 179 -10.46 -2.05 29.44
C GLN A 179 -8.95 -2.06 29.68
N VAL A 180 -8.54 -1.44 30.79
CA VAL A 180 -7.16 -1.48 31.27
C VAL A 180 -7.15 -2.06 32.67
N SER A 181 -6.30 -3.08 32.88
CA SER A 181 -6.10 -3.71 34.20
C SER A 181 -4.61 -3.89 34.44
N GLY A 182 -4.03 -3.04 35.29
CA GLY A 182 -2.59 -3.01 35.50
C GLY A 182 -1.82 -2.68 34.22
N ASP A 183 -0.99 -3.61 33.76
CA ASP A 183 -0.21 -3.51 32.54
C ASP A 183 -0.92 -4.12 31.31
N GLN A 184 -2.18 -4.50 31.44
CA GLN A 184 -2.94 -5.14 30.37
C GLN A 184 -3.94 -4.17 29.73
N LEU A 185 -3.95 -4.14 28.39
CA LEU A 185 -5.06 -3.67 27.58
C LEU A 185 -5.90 -4.88 27.16
N ILE A 186 -7.18 -4.86 27.51
CA ILE A 186 -8.14 -5.94 27.23
C ILE A 186 -9.21 -5.40 26.30
N LEU A 187 -9.36 -6.03 25.13
CA LEU A 187 -10.39 -5.72 24.17
C LEU A 187 -11.46 -6.79 24.16
N HIS A 188 -12.73 -6.40 24.37
CA HIS A 188 -13.87 -7.27 24.18
C HIS A 188 -14.51 -7.00 22.83
N LEU A 189 -14.65 -8.05 22.02
CA LEU A 189 -15.14 -7.99 20.66
C LEU A 189 -16.60 -8.45 20.58
N THR A 190 -17.33 -7.88 19.64
CA THR A 190 -18.74 -8.29 19.33
C THR A 190 -18.81 -9.59 18.53
N LYS A 191 -17.72 -9.93 17.80
CA LYS A 191 -17.52 -11.16 17.01
C LYS A 191 -16.03 -11.42 16.87
N PRO A 192 -15.61 -12.68 16.61
CA PRO A 192 -14.22 -12.98 16.34
C PRO A 192 -13.71 -12.16 15.14
N ASN A 193 -12.53 -11.55 15.31
CA ASN A 193 -11.89 -10.74 14.27
C ASN A 193 -10.47 -11.27 14.01
N GLY A 194 -10.27 -11.93 12.86
CA GLY A 194 -8.98 -12.52 12.48
C GLY A 194 -7.93 -11.50 12.03
N THR A 195 -8.29 -10.20 11.93
CA THR A 195 -7.38 -9.11 11.54
C THR A 195 -7.02 -8.19 12.69
N ILE A 196 -7.58 -8.41 13.89
CA ILE A 196 -7.40 -7.51 15.04
C ILE A 196 -5.92 -7.23 15.38
N GLU A 197 -5.03 -8.22 15.23
CA GLU A 197 -3.59 -8.03 15.46
C GLU A 197 -2.98 -7.07 14.43
N ALA A 198 -3.32 -7.22 13.16
CA ALA A 198 -2.85 -6.35 12.08
C ALA A 198 -3.43 -4.93 12.21
N GLU A 199 -4.72 -4.81 12.55
CA GLU A 199 -5.37 -3.54 12.82
C GLU A 199 -4.70 -2.79 13.98
N MET A 200 -4.35 -3.50 15.07
CA MET A 200 -3.62 -2.95 16.23
C MET A 200 -2.14 -2.64 15.93
N ALA A 201 -1.63 -3.03 14.78
CA ALA A 201 -0.29 -2.69 14.30
C ALA A 201 -0.26 -1.48 13.35
N THR A 202 -1.43 -0.98 12.90
CA THR A 202 -1.50 0.20 12.04
C THR A 202 -1.03 1.47 12.78
N PRO A 203 -0.58 2.51 12.08
CA PRO A 203 -0.20 3.78 12.68
C PRO A 203 -1.30 4.47 13.50
N PHE A 204 -2.57 4.21 13.24
CA PHE A 204 -3.68 4.68 14.09
C PHE A 204 -3.50 4.29 15.56
N MET A 205 -2.89 3.13 15.81
CA MET A 205 -2.60 2.64 17.17
C MET A 205 -1.24 3.10 17.71
N CYS A 206 -0.71 4.22 17.22
CA CYS A 206 0.44 4.88 17.86
C CYS A 206 0.16 5.17 19.33
N ALA A 207 1.15 4.96 20.19
CA ALA A 207 1.14 5.49 21.54
C ALA A 207 1.00 7.02 21.50
N ILE A 208 0.02 7.58 22.17
CA ILE A 208 -0.20 9.03 22.26
C ILE A 208 -0.07 9.53 23.72
N PRO A 209 0.33 10.78 23.95
CA PRO A 209 0.30 11.39 25.27
C PRO A 209 -1.11 11.38 25.88
N HIS A 210 -1.20 11.18 27.19
CA HIS A 210 -2.47 11.26 27.90
C HIS A 210 -3.14 12.64 27.67
N ASN A 211 -4.47 12.67 27.54
CA ASN A 211 -5.26 13.88 27.27
C ASN A 211 -4.97 14.62 25.95
N LEU A 212 -4.46 13.94 24.92
CA LEU A 212 -4.38 14.54 23.60
C LEU A 212 -5.80 14.98 23.13
N PRO A 213 -6.00 16.21 22.64
CA PRO A 213 -7.33 16.70 22.32
C PRO A 213 -7.98 15.94 21.17
N VAL A 214 -9.30 15.75 21.25
CA VAL A 214 -10.14 15.24 20.17
C VAL A 214 -10.46 16.39 19.22
N SER A 215 -10.06 16.25 17.95
CA SER A 215 -10.27 17.30 16.95
C SER A 215 -10.27 16.69 15.53
N PRO A 216 -11.30 16.95 14.70
CA PRO A 216 -11.31 16.53 13.30
C PRO A 216 -10.29 17.29 12.42
N LYS A 217 -9.60 18.28 12.98
CA LYS A 217 -8.50 19.02 12.32
C LYS A 217 -7.13 18.46 12.69
N GLY A 218 -7.09 17.47 13.58
CA GLY A 218 -5.86 16.94 14.14
C GLY A 218 -5.12 17.91 15.06
N VAL A 219 -3.92 17.50 15.46
CA VAL A 219 -2.97 18.30 16.24
C VAL A 219 -1.79 18.71 15.36
N THR A 220 -1.14 19.82 15.73
CA THR A 220 0.07 20.32 15.05
C THR A 220 1.35 20.12 15.88
N ALA A 221 1.22 19.48 17.03
CA ALA A 221 2.33 19.07 17.89
C ALA A 221 1.92 17.81 18.66
N ILE A 222 2.80 16.82 18.69
CA ILE A 222 2.59 15.55 19.39
C ILE A 222 3.94 15.01 19.89
N ALA A 223 3.98 14.49 21.12
CA ALA A 223 5.15 13.79 21.60
C ALA A 223 5.22 12.39 20.99
N GLY A 224 6.42 11.98 20.56
CA GLY A 224 6.68 10.68 19.97
C GLY A 224 7.42 9.75 20.93
N ALA A 225 7.09 8.45 20.88
CA ALA A 225 7.76 7.41 21.66
C ALA A 225 8.69 6.51 20.82
N GLY A 226 8.69 6.69 19.49
CA GLY A 226 9.54 5.97 18.55
C GLY A 226 11.02 6.37 18.60
N PRO A 227 11.85 5.80 17.68
CA PRO A 227 13.27 6.17 17.56
C PRO A 227 13.49 7.67 17.27
N TYR A 228 12.50 8.32 16.69
CA TYR A 228 12.45 9.76 16.44
C TYR A 228 11.20 10.38 17.06
N TYR A 229 11.14 11.71 17.04
CA TYR A 229 9.95 12.51 17.40
C TYR A 229 9.83 13.72 16.48
N ILE A 230 8.63 14.26 16.32
CA ILE A 230 8.38 15.46 15.54
C ILE A 230 8.79 16.67 16.38
N ALA A 231 9.89 17.34 15.99
CA ALA A 231 10.43 18.51 16.68
C ALA A 231 9.72 19.79 16.28
N SER A 232 9.27 19.89 15.03
CA SER A 232 8.44 21.00 14.54
C SER A 232 7.62 20.56 13.34
N TYR A 233 6.42 21.12 13.22
CA TYR A 233 5.54 20.95 12.09
C TYR A 233 4.82 22.25 11.76
N LYS A 234 4.89 22.65 10.50
CA LYS A 234 4.10 23.74 9.93
C LYS A 234 3.27 23.16 8.78
N PRO A 235 1.94 23.04 8.94
CA PRO A 235 1.07 22.44 7.94
C PRO A 235 1.33 22.98 6.53
N ASN A 236 1.44 22.09 5.57
CA ASN A 236 1.72 22.37 4.14
C ASN A 236 3.03 23.14 3.87
N GLN A 237 3.96 23.20 4.81
CA GLN A 237 5.23 23.92 4.65
C GLN A 237 6.44 23.06 4.98
N SER A 238 6.55 22.58 6.24
CA SER A 238 7.76 21.89 6.69
C SER A 238 7.52 20.97 7.89
N LEU A 239 8.35 19.97 8.02
CA LEU A 239 8.42 19.05 9.14
C LEU A 239 9.88 18.79 9.50
N VAL A 240 10.20 18.79 10.80
CA VAL A 240 11.51 18.36 11.30
C VAL A 240 11.31 17.23 12.30
N VAL A 241 11.92 16.08 12.04
CA VAL A 241 12.01 14.98 12.98
C VAL A 241 13.42 14.88 13.55
N LYS A 242 13.53 14.61 14.86
CA LYS A 242 14.80 14.49 15.58
C LYS A 242 14.86 13.17 16.32
N LYS A 243 16.08 12.68 16.51
CA LYS A 243 16.36 11.50 17.30
C LYS A 243 15.77 11.64 18.71
N ASN A 244 14.99 10.65 19.15
CA ASN A 244 14.40 10.64 20.48
C ASN A 244 15.47 10.29 21.54
N PRO A 245 15.81 11.18 22.47
CA PRO A 245 16.83 10.94 23.47
C PRO A 245 16.43 9.86 24.50
N ASN A 246 15.14 9.58 24.62
CA ASN A 246 14.59 8.59 25.55
C ASN A 246 14.33 7.21 24.93
N TYR A 247 14.58 7.07 23.61
CA TYR A 247 14.37 5.80 22.93
C TYR A 247 15.50 4.81 23.23
N THR A 248 15.13 3.64 23.74
CA THR A 248 16.04 2.53 24.06
C THR A 248 15.68 1.22 23.36
N GLY A 249 14.73 1.28 22.42
CA GLY A 249 14.29 0.14 21.65
C GLY A 249 15.27 -0.31 20.57
N PRO A 250 15.00 -1.45 19.91
CA PRO A 250 15.94 -2.07 18.96
C PRO A 250 15.93 -1.45 17.56
N ARG A 251 14.96 -0.58 17.24
CA ARG A 251 14.83 -0.03 15.88
C ARG A 251 15.99 0.92 15.56
N PRO A 252 16.43 0.99 14.29
CA PRO A 252 17.55 1.86 13.88
C PRO A 252 17.23 3.35 14.13
N HIS A 253 18.26 4.15 14.45
CA HIS A 253 18.14 5.59 14.70
C HIS A 253 19.52 6.27 14.65
N LEU A 254 20.21 6.14 13.50
CA LEU A 254 21.57 6.66 13.33
C LEU A 254 21.60 8.17 13.11
N ILE A 255 20.67 8.72 12.34
CA ILE A 255 20.60 10.13 11.98
C ILE A 255 20.15 10.98 13.18
N ASN A 256 20.68 12.20 13.32
CA ASN A 256 20.24 13.13 14.37
C ASN A 256 18.93 13.84 14.00
N GLU A 257 18.78 14.17 12.71
CA GLU A 257 17.67 15.01 12.23
C GLU A 257 17.33 14.70 10.78
N ILE A 258 16.04 14.73 10.45
CA ILE A 258 15.54 14.73 9.07
C ILE A 258 14.67 15.98 8.91
N ASP A 259 15.09 16.86 8.00
CA ASP A 259 14.45 18.15 7.72
C ASP A 259 13.74 18.09 6.37
N PHE A 260 12.42 18.03 6.41
CA PHE A 260 11.55 18.18 5.26
C PHE A 260 11.19 19.66 5.12
N SER A 261 11.98 20.39 4.37
CA SER A 261 11.90 21.85 4.27
C SER A 261 10.85 22.34 3.27
N GLN A 262 10.34 21.48 2.38
CA GLN A 262 9.37 21.84 1.35
C GLN A 262 8.37 20.70 1.13
N PHE A 263 7.07 21.02 1.12
CA PHE A 263 5.99 20.03 0.95
C PHE A 263 5.36 20.00 -0.46
N THR A 264 5.75 20.90 -1.35
CA THR A 264 5.16 21.02 -2.69
C THR A 264 6.22 21.40 -3.72
N ILE A 265 7.36 20.72 -3.71
CA ILE A 265 8.40 20.97 -4.70
C ILE A 265 7.97 20.42 -6.08
N ASP A 266 8.33 21.11 -7.17
CA ASP A 266 8.20 20.52 -8.51
C ASP A 266 9.05 19.25 -8.63
N GLN A 267 8.52 18.19 -9.23
CA GLN A 267 9.19 16.89 -9.34
C GLN A 267 10.57 16.99 -10.00
N ASN A 268 10.66 17.74 -11.12
CA ASN A 268 11.93 17.87 -11.85
C ASN A 268 12.95 18.68 -11.06
N GLN A 269 12.48 19.73 -10.35
CA GLN A 269 13.33 20.52 -9.46
C GLN A 269 13.82 19.67 -8.29
N GLY A 270 12.95 18.96 -7.59
CA GLY A 270 13.31 18.09 -6.47
C GLY A 270 14.31 17.01 -6.87
N LEU A 271 14.11 16.36 -8.02
CA LEU A 271 15.06 15.40 -8.55
C LEU A 271 16.41 16.06 -8.89
N LEU A 272 16.42 17.26 -9.50
CA LEU A 272 17.65 17.98 -9.83
C LEU A 272 18.43 18.37 -8.56
N GLU A 273 17.75 18.89 -7.55
CA GLU A 273 18.34 19.25 -6.27
C GLU A 273 18.90 18.02 -5.54
N THR A 274 18.23 16.86 -5.61
CA THR A 274 18.73 15.60 -5.04
C THR A 274 19.98 15.11 -5.80
N LYS A 275 19.98 15.17 -7.12
CA LYS A 275 21.16 14.81 -7.95
C LYS A 275 22.38 15.69 -7.64
N ASN A 276 22.16 16.96 -7.37
CA ASN A 276 23.21 17.93 -7.05
C ASN A 276 23.59 17.94 -5.56
N GLY A 277 22.91 17.17 -4.71
CA GLY A 277 23.16 17.06 -3.28
C GLY A 277 22.74 18.30 -2.46
N GLN A 278 21.83 19.12 -2.99
CA GLN A 278 21.14 20.21 -2.27
C GLN A 278 20.04 19.62 -1.38
N LEU A 279 19.32 18.63 -1.91
CA LEU A 279 18.50 17.69 -1.15
C LEU A 279 19.21 16.33 -1.07
N ASP A 280 18.84 15.55 -0.07
CA ASP A 280 19.30 14.18 0.10
C ASP A 280 18.27 13.16 -0.35
N TRP A 281 16.98 13.53 -0.32
CA TRP A 281 15.88 12.68 -0.74
C TRP A 281 14.65 13.51 -1.14
N CYS A 282 14.01 13.10 -2.21
CA CYS A 282 12.71 13.61 -2.63
C CYS A 282 11.82 12.43 -3.03
N PRO A 283 10.97 11.91 -2.12
CA PRO A 283 9.91 10.97 -2.47
C PRO A 283 9.04 11.54 -3.59
N ASP A 284 8.55 10.70 -4.48
CA ASP A 284 7.68 11.05 -5.63
C ASP A 284 8.29 12.01 -6.67
N CYS A 285 9.59 12.30 -6.59
CA CYS A 285 10.26 13.17 -7.57
C CYS A 285 10.74 12.44 -8.83
N VAL A 286 10.69 11.12 -8.87
CA VAL A 286 11.06 10.33 -10.06
C VAL A 286 9.86 10.16 -10.97
N THR A 287 9.86 10.83 -12.12
CA THR A 287 8.79 10.68 -13.11
C THR A 287 8.97 9.43 -13.97
N ALA A 288 7.89 8.99 -14.63
CA ALA A 288 7.91 7.85 -15.56
C ALA A 288 9.02 7.98 -16.63
N ALA A 289 9.20 9.17 -17.19
CA ALA A 289 10.21 9.44 -18.22
C ALA A 289 11.65 9.34 -17.71
N GLN A 290 11.87 9.62 -16.41
CA GLN A 290 13.19 9.61 -15.78
C GLN A 290 13.57 8.25 -15.19
N SER A 291 12.60 7.37 -14.97
CA SER A 291 12.80 6.09 -14.27
C SER A 291 13.84 5.19 -14.94
N LEU A 292 13.80 5.03 -16.27
CA LEU A 292 14.75 4.20 -17.00
C LEU A 292 16.18 4.79 -16.99
N PRO A 293 16.44 6.06 -17.38
CA PRO A 293 17.78 6.65 -17.32
C PRO A 293 18.39 6.61 -15.92
N LEU A 294 17.61 6.90 -14.89
CA LEU A 294 18.08 6.83 -13.49
C LEU A 294 18.40 5.41 -13.07
N SER A 295 17.58 4.43 -13.43
CA SER A 295 17.85 3.03 -13.13
C SER A 295 19.12 2.53 -13.81
N GLN A 296 19.38 2.92 -15.06
CA GLN A 296 20.59 2.54 -15.78
C GLN A 296 21.86 3.15 -15.17
N GLN A 297 21.78 4.37 -14.67
CA GLN A 297 22.91 5.09 -14.12
C GLN A 297 23.16 4.82 -12.65
N TYR A 298 22.09 4.69 -11.84
CA TYR A 298 22.16 4.69 -10.39
C TYR A 298 21.41 3.52 -9.71
N GLY A 299 20.67 2.71 -10.48
CA GLY A 299 19.88 1.60 -9.96
C GLY A 299 20.67 0.32 -9.77
N GLU A 300 19.97 -0.72 -9.38
CA GLU A 300 20.52 -2.07 -9.26
C GLU A 300 21.22 -2.52 -10.57
N GLY A 301 22.40 -3.12 -10.44
CA GLY A 301 23.21 -3.54 -11.59
C GLY A 301 23.95 -2.41 -12.33
N SER A 302 23.79 -1.15 -11.93
CA SER A 302 24.49 -0.01 -12.52
C SER A 302 25.96 0.08 -12.05
N PRO A 303 26.82 0.85 -12.76
CA PRO A 303 28.15 1.15 -12.26
C PRO A 303 28.18 1.82 -10.88
N ALA A 304 27.17 2.63 -10.56
CA ALA A 304 27.01 3.22 -9.24
C ALA A 304 26.77 2.14 -8.17
N ALA A 305 25.88 1.19 -8.42
CA ALA A 305 25.64 0.07 -7.52
C ALA A 305 26.88 -0.81 -7.34
N ALA A 306 27.59 -1.12 -8.42
CA ALA A 306 28.83 -1.89 -8.38
C ALA A 306 29.93 -1.24 -7.53
N SER A 307 29.93 0.09 -7.42
CA SER A 307 30.84 0.86 -6.54
C SER A 307 30.27 1.10 -5.12
N GLY A 308 29.18 0.47 -4.76
CA GLY A 308 28.49 0.66 -3.46
C GLY A 308 27.77 2.00 -3.33
N LYS A 309 27.51 2.70 -4.45
CA LYS A 309 26.90 4.04 -4.49
C LYS A 309 25.54 4.03 -5.20
N GLN A 310 24.77 2.96 -5.03
CA GLN A 310 23.40 2.93 -5.54
C GLN A 310 22.59 4.10 -4.94
N GLN A 311 21.81 4.77 -5.78
CA GLN A 311 20.97 5.93 -5.41
C GLN A 311 19.51 5.76 -5.85
N MET A 312 19.25 4.98 -6.90
CA MET A 312 17.91 4.67 -7.39
C MET A 312 17.46 3.30 -6.89
N PHE A 313 16.31 3.28 -6.25
CA PHE A 313 15.68 2.08 -5.71
C PHE A 313 14.27 1.94 -6.30
N ILE A 314 13.91 0.72 -6.67
CA ILE A 314 12.57 0.35 -7.15
C ILE A 314 12.08 -0.75 -6.20
N SER A 315 11.06 -0.43 -5.44
CA SER A 315 10.56 -1.29 -4.37
C SER A 315 9.13 -1.73 -4.63
N PRO A 316 8.77 -3.00 -4.40
CA PRO A 316 7.39 -3.46 -4.54
C PRO A 316 6.51 -2.86 -3.45
N THR A 317 5.32 -2.38 -3.83
CA THR A 317 4.27 -1.98 -2.89
C THR A 317 3.23 -3.08 -2.75
N ILE A 318 2.47 -3.08 -1.65
CA ILE A 318 1.31 -3.96 -1.50
C ILE A 318 0.10 -3.22 -2.08
N GLU A 319 0.13 -2.98 -3.39
CA GLU A 319 -0.85 -2.12 -4.06
C GLU A 319 -1.47 -2.82 -5.28
N VAL A 320 -2.75 -2.58 -5.50
CA VAL A 320 -3.45 -2.91 -6.73
C VAL A 320 -4.06 -1.66 -7.34
N ASN A 321 -3.82 -1.43 -8.63
CA ASN A 321 -4.49 -0.40 -9.42
C ASN A 321 -5.65 -1.04 -10.20
N TYR A 322 -6.80 -0.39 -10.19
CA TYR A 322 -8.03 -0.94 -10.76
C TYR A 322 -9.01 0.15 -11.21
N TYR A 323 -9.91 -0.23 -12.08
CA TYR A 323 -11.13 0.52 -12.35
C TYR A 323 -12.26 -0.10 -11.54
N ALA A 324 -12.77 0.64 -10.55
CA ALA A 324 -13.96 0.25 -9.81
C ALA A 324 -15.20 0.55 -10.65
N MET A 325 -15.95 -0.48 -10.99
CA MET A 325 -17.17 -0.35 -11.82
C MET A 325 -18.41 -0.34 -10.95
N ASN A 326 -19.11 0.80 -10.91
CA ASN A 326 -20.26 1.03 -10.04
C ASN A 326 -21.43 0.09 -10.38
N THR A 327 -21.60 -0.96 -9.58
CA THR A 327 -22.61 -2.00 -9.79
C THR A 327 -24.03 -1.54 -9.45
N ALA A 328 -24.18 -0.46 -8.68
CA ALA A 328 -25.47 0.17 -8.40
C ALA A 328 -25.99 1.01 -9.59
N ASN A 329 -25.12 1.36 -10.54
CA ASN A 329 -25.49 2.06 -11.75
C ASN A 329 -26.14 1.10 -12.75
N LYS A 330 -27.32 1.44 -13.29
CA LYS A 330 -28.11 0.56 -14.18
C LYS A 330 -27.30 -0.03 -15.34
N THR A 331 -26.36 0.72 -15.90
CA THR A 331 -25.55 0.28 -17.05
C THR A 331 -24.50 -0.74 -16.64
N PHE A 332 -23.83 -0.50 -15.52
CA PHE A 332 -22.78 -1.37 -14.97
C PHE A 332 -23.32 -2.40 -13.97
N ALA A 333 -24.64 -2.45 -13.70
CA ALA A 333 -25.28 -3.50 -12.93
C ALA A 333 -25.16 -4.88 -13.61
N ASN A 334 -25.15 -4.92 -14.95
CA ASN A 334 -25.03 -6.18 -15.68
C ASN A 334 -23.56 -6.66 -15.68
N PRO A 335 -23.24 -7.85 -15.13
CA PRO A 335 -21.87 -8.36 -15.06
C PRO A 335 -21.24 -8.58 -16.45
N LEU A 336 -22.02 -8.88 -17.50
CA LEU A 336 -21.50 -9.04 -18.86
C LEU A 336 -20.83 -7.76 -19.39
N VAL A 337 -21.34 -6.57 -19.02
CA VAL A 337 -20.72 -5.29 -19.38
C VAL A 337 -19.37 -5.16 -18.68
N ARG A 338 -19.29 -5.47 -17.38
CA ARG A 338 -18.07 -5.38 -16.59
C ARG A 338 -17.02 -6.40 -17.04
N GLN A 339 -17.45 -7.60 -17.36
CA GLN A 339 -16.59 -8.63 -17.97
C GLN A 339 -16.07 -8.18 -19.34
N ALA A 340 -16.91 -7.56 -20.17
CA ALA A 340 -16.50 -7.03 -21.47
C ALA A 340 -15.42 -5.93 -21.33
N VAL A 341 -15.55 -5.03 -20.35
CA VAL A 341 -14.51 -4.04 -20.00
C VAL A 341 -13.21 -4.74 -19.64
N ASN A 342 -13.28 -5.77 -18.79
CA ASN A 342 -12.10 -6.54 -18.38
C ASN A 342 -11.35 -7.22 -19.54
N TYR A 343 -12.07 -7.67 -20.59
CA TYR A 343 -11.46 -8.22 -21.82
C TYR A 343 -10.94 -7.13 -22.76
N ALA A 344 -11.44 -5.90 -22.67
CA ALA A 344 -11.11 -4.83 -23.61
C ALA A 344 -9.86 -4.04 -23.21
N ILE A 345 -9.50 -3.95 -21.93
CA ILE A 345 -8.41 -3.11 -21.45
C ILE A 345 -7.03 -3.73 -21.70
N ASP A 346 -6.06 -2.88 -22.06
CA ASP A 346 -4.64 -3.24 -22.20
C ASP A 346 -3.88 -3.01 -20.89
N ARG A 347 -3.87 -4.01 -20.02
CA ARG A 347 -3.16 -3.97 -18.74
C ARG A 347 -1.66 -3.72 -18.91
N THR A 348 -1.07 -4.31 -19.95
CA THR A 348 0.35 -4.12 -20.27
C THR A 348 0.63 -2.68 -20.71
N GLY A 349 -0.21 -2.12 -21.59
CA GLY A 349 -0.10 -0.74 -22.04
C GLY A 349 -0.29 0.26 -20.89
N MET A 350 -1.30 0.05 -20.04
CA MET A 350 -1.55 0.89 -18.86
C MET A 350 -0.37 0.87 -17.90
N THR A 351 0.18 -0.30 -17.58
CA THR A 351 1.32 -0.44 -16.66
C THR A 351 2.57 0.27 -17.21
N LYS A 352 2.80 0.21 -18.52
CA LYS A 352 3.92 0.94 -19.15
C LYS A 352 3.85 2.46 -18.99
N GLN A 353 2.65 3.03 -18.83
CA GLN A 353 2.49 4.47 -18.58
C GLN A 353 3.03 4.90 -17.21
N LEU A 354 3.18 3.97 -16.27
CA LEU A 354 3.76 4.26 -14.95
C LEU A 354 5.29 4.45 -15.00
N GLY A 355 5.98 3.93 -16.02
CA GLY A 355 7.43 4.02 -16.16
C GLY A 355 8.16 2.68 -16.16
N TYR A 356 9.48 2.73 -16.09
CA TYR A 356 10.33 1.55 -16.13
C TYR A 356 10.24 0.73 -14.83
N LYS A 357 9.78 -0.51 -14.93
CA LYS A 357 9.54 -1.40 -13.78
C LYS A 357 8.60 -0.79 -12.71
N ALA A 358 7.71 0.13 -13.10
CA ALA A 358 6.79 0.80 -12.19
C ALA A 358 5.61 -0.06 -11.75
N GLY A 359 5.48 -1.25 -12.28
CA GLY A 359 4.43 -2.18 -11.89
C GLY A 359 4.49 -3.49 -12.66
N ILE A 360 3.64 -4.43 -12.23
CA ILE A 360 3.43 -5.74 -12.83
C ILE A 360 2.01 -5.78 -13.36
N PRO A 361 1.78 -5.95 -14.69
CA PRO A 361 0.43 -6.09 -15.22
C PRO A 361 -0.28 -7.29 -14.59
N THR A 362 -1.51 -7.11 -14.15
CA THR A 362 -2.28 -8.17 -13.50
C THR A 362 -3.79 -7.95 -13.64
N ASP A 363 -4.57 -9.03 -13.58
CA ASP A 363 -6.01 -9.01 -13.38
C ASP A 363 -6.41 -9.42 -11.96
N LYS A 364 -5.42 -9.70 -11.09
CA LYS A 364 -5.66 -10.17 -9.73
C LYS A 364 -6.07 -9.02 -8.82
N TYR A 365 -6.97 -9.32 -7.88
CA TYR A 365 -7.42 -8.40 -6.87
C TYR A 365 -6.48 -8.33 -5.68
N LEU A 366 -5.77 -9.44 -5.41
CA LEU A 366 -4.81 -9.55 -4.31
C LEU A 366 -3.38 -9.31 -4.82
N PRO A 367 -2.64 -8.33 -4.29
CA PRO A 367 -1.22 -8.16 -4.56
C PRO A 367 -0.41 -9.42 -4.21
N PRO A 368 0.73 -9.69 -4.88
CA PRO A 368 1.49 -10.94 -4.70
C PRO A 368 1.94 -11.24 -3.27
N GLN A 369 2.06 -10.22 -2.43
CA GLN A 369 2.52 -10.31 -1.05
C GLN A 369 1.42 -10.73 -0.07
N VAL A 370 0.16 -10.60 -0.49
CA VAL A 370 -1.01 -10.86 0.36
C VAL A 370 -1.31 -12.37 0.42
N PRO A 371 -1.62 -12.93 1.59
CA PRO A 371 -2.09 -14.32 1.69
C PRO A 371 -3.29 -14.58 0.78
N GLY A 372 -3.24 -15.68 0.03
CA GLY A 372 -4.29 -16.01 -0.96
C GLY A 372 -3.99 -15.57 -2.40
N ALA A 373 -3.09 -14.60 -2.63
CA ALA A 373 -2.73 -14.14 -3.97
C ALA A 373 -2.16 -15.23 -4.89
N SER A 374 -1.41 -16.19 -4.32
CA SER A 374 -0.90 -17.36 -5.09
C SER A 374 -2.00 -18.35 -5.45
N ILE A 375 -3.11 -18.35 -4.71
CA ILE A 375 -4.29 -19.22 -4.92
C ILE A 375 -5.23 -18.57 -5.93
N GLU A 376 -5.37 -17.26 -5.89
CA GLU A 376 -6.18 -16.49 -6.83
C GLU A 376 -5.70 -16.75 -8.27
N LYS A 377 -6.63 -17.19 -9.15
CA LYS A 377 -6.36 -17.50 -10.54
C LYS A 377 -6.53 -16.27 -11.43
N ALA A 378 -5.67 -16.14 -12.44
CA ALA A 378 -5.90 -15.18 -13.52
C ALA A 378 -7.13 -15.63 -14.34
N VAL A 379 -7.97 -14.65 -14.71
CA VAL A 379 -9.22 -14.86 -15.47
C VAL A 379 -9.19 -14.07 -16.77
N TYR A 380 -8.66 -12.85 -16.73
CA TYR A 380 -8.64 -11.93 -17.86
C TYR A 380 -7.23 -11.78 -18.47
N PRO A 381 -7.15 -11.55 -19.79
CA PRO A 381 -5.86 -11.41 -20.47
C PRO A 381 -5.16 -10.10 -20.06
N LEU A 382 -3.83 -10.08 -20.21
CA LEU A 382 -3.02 -8.87 -19.99
C LEU A 382 -3.05 -7.88 -21.17
N THR A 383 -3.45 -8.37 -22.36
CA THR A 383 -3.66 -7.59 -23.59
C THR A 383 -5.09 -7.74 -24.06
N PRO A 384 -5.67 -6.79 -24.77
CA PRO A 384 -7.08 -6.82 -25.16
C PRO A 384 -7.50 -8.05 -25.97
N ASP A 385 -8.62 -8.65 -25.62
CA ASP A 385 -9.39 -9.60 -26.43
C ASP A 385 -10.73 -8.96 -26.82
N LEU A 386 -10.69 -8.13 -27.88
CA LEU A 386 -11.87 -7.40 -28.36
C LEU A 386 -12.93 -8.34 -28.94
N ALA A 387 -12.57 -9.54 -29.44
CA ALA A 387 -13.52 -10.51 -29.95
C ALA A 387 -14.41 -11.04 -28.81
N LYS A 388 -13.79 -11.44 -27.70
CA LYS A 388 -14.50 -11.88 -26.48
C LYS A 388 -15.29 -10.72 -25.86
N ALA A 389 -14.69 -9.54 -25.75
CA ALA A 389 -15.35 -8.35 -25.23
C ALA A 389 -16.63 -8.01 -26.00
N ASN A 390 -16.58 -7.98 -27.33
CA ASN A 390 -17.74 -7.73 -28.19
C ASN A 390 -18.80 -8.85 -28.07
N THR A 391 -18.39 -10.11 -27.94
CA THR A 391 -19.32 -11.22 -27.69
C THR A 391 -20.14 -10.98 -26.41
N LEU A 392 -19.47 -10.62 -25.31
CA LEU A 392 -20.14 -10.31 -24.04
C LEU A 392 -21.03 -9.08 -24.14
N MET A 393 -20.61 -8.03 -24.85
CA MET A 393 -21.45 -6.86 -25.08
C MET A 393 -22.70 -7.17 -25.89
N ASN A 394 -22.61 -8.06 -26.90
CA ASN A 394 -23.77 -8.52 -27.65
C ASN A 394 -24.73 -9.34 -26.79
N GLN A 395 -24.23 -10.18 -25.88
CA GLN A 395 -25.05 -10.88 -24.88
C GLN A 395 -25.70 -9.88 -23.92
N ALA A 396 -24.97 -8.86 -23.46
CA ALA A 396 -25.52 -7.82 -22.62
C ALA A 396 -26.64 -7.02 -23.32
N LYS A 397 -26.47 -6.71 -24.61
CA LYS A 397 -27.54 -6.08 -25.44
C LYS A 397 -28.76 -6.98 -25.54
N ALA A 398 -28.58 -8.27 -25.79
CA ALA A 398 -29.68 -9.24 -25.82
C ALA A 398 -30.40 -9.34 -24.45
N ALA A 399 -29.69 -9.10 -23.36
CA ALA A 399 -30.26 -8.99 -22.00
C ALA A 399 -30.83 -7.60 -21.66
N GLY A 400 -30.95 -6.70 -22.64
CA GLY A 400 -31.62 -5.41 -22.50
C GLY A 400 -30.71 -4.21 -22.19
N VAL A 401 -29.39 -4.38 -22.21
CA VAL A 401 -28.46 -3.25 -22.06
C VAL A 401 -28.51 -2.37 -23.32
N LYS A 402 -28.80 -1.09 -23.12
CA LYS A 402 -28.86 -0.11 -24.22
C LYS A 402 -27.47 0.41 -24.60
N THR A 403 -27.20 0.55 -25.88
CA THR A 403 -25.97 1.15 -26.42
C THR A 403 -26.31 2.28 -27.39
N PRO A 404 -25.49 3.32 -27.60
CA PRO A 404 -24.21 3.54 -26.91
C PRO A 404 -24.39 3.82 -25.41
N ILE A 405 -23.38 3.43 -24.63
CA ILE A 405 -23.25 3.74 -23.21
C ILE A 405 -22.43 5.01 -23.08
N THR A 406 -22.88 5.97 -22.26
CA THR A 406 -22.01 7.05 -21.78
C THR A 406 -21.53 6.67 -20.38
N ALA A 407 -20.21 6.46 -20.24
CA ALA A 407 -19.58 6.11 -18.96
C ALA A 407 -18.89 7.35 -18.38
N LEU A 408 -19.43 7.86 -17.26
CA LEU A 408 -18.78 8.90 -16.47
C LEU A 408 -17.67 8.26 -15.62
N VAL A 409 -16.44 8.70 -15.83
CA VAL A 409 -15.25 8.20 -15.12
C VAL A 409 -14.68 9.31 -14.25
N TYR A 410 -14.43 9.01 -12.96
CA TYR A 410 -13.70 9.91 -12.07
C TYR A 410 -12.22 9.55 -12.06
N SER A 411 -11.34 10.55 -12.09
CA SER A 411 -9.89 10.38 -12.08
C SER A 411 -9.20 11.60 -11.48
N THR A 412 -7.94 11.46 -11.11
CA THR A 412 -7.16 12.49 -10.40
C THR A 412 -6.66 13.59 -11.35
N GLN A 413 -6.87 14.84 -10.96
CA GLN A 413 -6.38 16.04 -11.65
C GLN A 413 -4.88 16.24 -11.40
N GLY A 414 -4.17 16.73 -12.42
CA GLY A 414 -2.73 17.05 -12.29
C GLY A 414 -1.79 15.84 -12.40
N CYS A 415 -2.35 14.65 -12.54
CA CYS A 415 -1.61 13.40 -12.72
C CYS A 415 -1.47 13.09 -14.23
N GLN A 416 -0.26 13.22 -14.79
CA GLN A 416 -0.03 12.96 -16.22
C GLN A 416 -0.28 11.50 -16.61
N SER A 417 0.13 10.55 -15.76
CA SER A 417 -0.13 9.13 -15.98
C SER A 417 -1.63 8.80 -15.95
N CYS A 418 -2.40 9.46 -15.06
CA CYS A 418 -3.86 9.34 -15.02
C CYS A 418 -4.49 9.83 -16.34
N THR A 419 -4.07 11.00 -16.83
CA THR A 419 -4.55 11.53 -18.11
C THR A 419 -4.26 10.58 -19.27
N ASN A 420 -3.06 10.02 -19.33
CA ASN A 420 -2.67 9.06 -20.36
C ASN A 420 -3.50 7.77 -20.28
N ARG A 421 -3.74 7.24 -19.06
CA ARG A 421 -4.59 6.06 -18.86
C ARG A 421 -6.03 6.30 -19.27
N MET A 422 -6.59 7.47 -18.96
CA MET A 422 -7.95 7.82 -19.37
C MET A 422 -8.08 7.94 -20.89
N ALA A 423 -7.06 8.44 -21.58
CA ALA A 423 -7.03 8.47 -23.04
C ALA A 423 -7.00 7.03 -23.61
N LEU A 424 -6.20 6.15 -23.03
CA LEU A 424 -6.13 4.74 -23.41
C LEU A 424 -7.47 4.04 -23.16
N LEU A 425 -8.03 4.14 -21.95
CA LEU A 425 -9.34 3.59 -21.61
C LEU A 425 -10.45 4.05 -22.58
N THR A 426 -10.42 5.33 -22.99
CA THR A 426 -11.37 5.89 -23.95
C THR A 426 -11.27 5.19 -25.31
N GLN A 427 -10.06 4.91 -25.77
CA GLN A 427 -9.83 4.19 -27.03
C GLN A 427 -10.27 2.72 -26.95
N GLU A 428 -9.99 2.05 -25.83
CA GLU A 428 -10.25 0.63 -25.59
C GLU A 428 -11.74 0.33 -25.46
N LEU A 429 -12.52 1.22 -24.85
CA LEU A 429 -13.94 1.02 -24.64
C LEU A 429 -14.82 1.46 -25.80
N LYS A 430 -14.28 2.30 -26.71
CA LYS A 430 -15.02 2.78 -27.88
C LYS A 430 -15.54 1.66 -28.80
N PRO A 431 -14.77 0.59 -29.13
CA PRO A 431 -15.27 -0.52 -29.94
C PRO A 431 -16.45 -1.28 -29.32
N LEU A 432 -16.63 -1.18 -28.00
CA LEU A 432 -17.75 -1.79 -27.27
C LEU A 432 -19.03 -0.92 -27.31
N GLY A 433 -18.95 0.27 -27.91
CA GLY A 433 -20.02 1.27 -27.88
C GLY A 433 -20.13 1.98 -26.53
N ILE A 434 -19.01 2.07 -25.78
CA ILE A 434 -18.92 2.80 -24.52
C ILE A 434 -18.13 4.10 -24.76
N ASN A 435 -18.81 5.23 -24.59
CA ASN A 435 -18.23 6.57 -24.71
C ASN A 435 -17.82 7.05 -23.32
N VAL A 436 -16.52 7.17 -23.09
CA VAL A 436 -15.95 7.62 -21.82
C VAL A 436 -16.01 9.14 -21.71
N GLN A 437 -16.53 9.64 -20.60
CA GLN A 437 -16.50 11.04 -20.19
C GLN A 437 -15.74 11.14 -18.86
N VAL A 438 -14.57 11.77 -18.87
CA VAL A 438 -13.73 11.88 -17.68
C VAL A 438 -14.01 13.17 -16.94
N LYS A 439 -14.22 13.07 -15.63
CA LYS A 439 -14.25 14.20 -14.71
C LYS A 439 -13.05 14.09 -13.77
N TYR A 440 -12.20 15.11 -13.81
CA TYR A 440 -11.00 15.18 -12.99
C TYR A 440 -11.25 15.96 -11.72
N TYR A 441 -10.71 15.45 -10.60
CA TYR A 441 -10.77 16.05 -9.28
C TYR A 441 -9.39 16.12 -8.64
N GLN A 442 -9.20 17.02 -7.68
CA GLN A 442 -8.12 16.88 -6.70
C GLN A 442 -8.28 15.54 -5.97
N ARG A 443 -7.18 14.82 -5.71
CA ARG A 443 -7.21 13.44 -5.18
C ARG A 443 -8.13 13.28 -3.96
N ALA A 444 -8.00 14.14 -2.95
CA ALA A 444 -8.86 14.08 -1.76
C ALA A 444 -10.35 14.31 -2.06
N VAL A 445 -10.66 15.19 -3.04
CA VAL A 445 -12.04 15.44 -3.47
C VAL A 445 -12.58 14.27 -4.28
N GLN A 446 -11.74 13.59 -5.07
CA GLN A 446 -12.13 12.40 -5.81
C GLN A 446 -12.66 11.32 -4.85
N PHE A 447 -11.89 10.96 -3.82
CA PHE A 447 -12.31 9.98 -2.81
C PHE A 447 -13.60 10.38 -2.09
N GLN A 448 -13.74 11.67 -1.75
CA GLN A 448 -14.97 12.16 -1.13
C GLN A 448 -16.19 12.00 -2.05
N GLU A 449 -16.06 12.32 -3.33
CA GLU A 449 -17.14 12.22 -4.31
C GLU A 449 -17.48 10.76 -4.62
N GLU A 450 -16.49 9.87 -4.70
CA GLU A 450 -16.68 8.44 -4.95
C GLU A 450 -17.23 7.70 -3.74
N GLY A 451 -16.87 8.13 -2.53
CA GLY A 451 -17.34 7.54 -1.27
C GLY A 451 -18.75 7.97 -0.84
N VAL A 452 -19.48 8.76 -1.66
CA VAL A 452 -20.87 9.13 -1.35
C VAL A 452 -21.84 8.16 -2.01
N LYS A 453 -22.67 7.49 -1.21
CA LYS A 453 -23.71 6.57 -1.73
C LYS A 453 -24.63 7.29 -2.71
N GLY A 454 -24.71 6.75 -3.91
CA GLY A 454 -25.53 7.32 -5.00
C GLY A 454 -24.75 8.27 -5.92
N THR A 455 -23.41 8.30 -5.80
CA THR A 455 -22.53 9.00 -6.76
C THR A 455 -22.86 8.61 -8.21
N PRO A 456 -22.85 9.58 -9.16
CA PRO A 456 -23.30 9.30 -10.53
C PRO A 456 -22.24 8.62 -11.40
N ASN A 457 -20.99 8.48 -10.93
CA ASN A 457 -19.93 7.86 -11.74
C ASN A 457 -20.25 6.40 -12.07
N ASN A 458 -19.78 6.00 -13.25
CA ASN A 458 -19.86 4.61 -13.71
C ASN A 458 -18.59 3.83 -13.38
N ILE A 459 -17.46 4.52 -13.41
CA ILE A 459 -16.13 3.96 -13.17
C ILE A 459 -15.34 4.95 -12.29
N ALA A 460 -14.58 4.44 -11.33
CA ALA A 460 -13.57 5.17 -10.58
C ALA A 460 -12.17 4.65 -10.99
N ASP A 461 -11.22 5.56 -11.27
CA ASP A 461 -9.80 5.24 -11.58
C ASP A 461 -9.03 5.24 -10.28
N GLU A 462 -8.79 4.05 -9.72
CA GLU A 462 -8.34 3.88 -8.36
C GLU A 462 -7.09 3.01 -8.21
N GLY A 463 -6.41 3.20 -7.09
CA GLY A 463 -5.38 2.34 -6.55
C GLY A 463 -5.58 2.17 -5.05
N TRP A 464 -5.30 0.99 -4.54
CA TRP A 464 -5.32 0.71 -3.11
C TRP A 464 -3.97 0.20 -2.65
N LEU A 465 -3.31 0.97 -1.80
CA LEU A 465 -2.14 0.56 -1.04
C LEU A 465 -2.64 -0.04 0.27
N ALA A 466 -2.19 -1.25 0.60
CA ALA A 466 -2.65 -1.95 1.78
C ALA A 466 -2.38 -1.19 3.08
N ASP A 467 -3.36 -1.15 3.96
CA ASP A 467 -3.21 -0.70 5.34
C ASP A 467 -2.46 -1.74 6.18
N PHE A 468 -2.64 -3.01 5.82
CA PHE A 468 -1.91 -4.15 6.34
C PHE A 468 -1.93 -5.32 5.33
N PRO A 469 -0.92 -6.21 5.34
CA PRO A 469 -0.78 -7.25 4.32
C PRO A 469 -1.75 -8.45 4.53
N ASP A 470 -3.05 -8.20 4.47
CA ASP A 470 -4.11 -9.20 4.63
C ASP A 470 -5.17 -9.07 3.52
N PRO A 471 -5.75 -10.18 3.01
CA PRO A 471 -6.79 -10.12 1.97
C PRO A 471 -8.09 -9.43 2.42
N TYR A 472 -8.35 -9.33 3.71
CA TYR A 472 -9.48 -8.59 4.27
C TYR A 472 -9.45 -7.13 3.82
N ASP A 473 -8.27 -6.54 3.80
CA ASP A 473 -8.04 -5.15 3.43
C ASP A 473 -8.44 -4.84 1.98
N PHE A 474 -8.36 -5.83 1.10
CA PHE A 474 -8.76 -5.70 -0.30
C PHE A 474 -10.22 -6.12 -0.56
N LEU A 475 -10.66 -7.24 0.02
CA LEU A 475 -11.97 -7.77 -0.32
C LEU A 475 -13.08 -7.28 0.62
N ASN A 476 -12.88 -7.32 1.95
CA ASN A 476 -13.90 -6.87 2.89
C ASN A 476 -14.05 -5.36 2.93
N ILE A 477 -12.92 -4.62 2.95
CA ILE A 477 -12.95 -3.16 2.98
C ILE A 477 -13.50 -2.60 1.67
N LEU A 478 -13.06 -3.12 0.52
CA LEU A 478 -13.31 -2.49 -0.78
C LEU A 478 -14.46 -3.11 -1.59
N LEU A 479 -14.91 -4.32 -1.25
CA LEU A 479 -15.89 -5.06 -2.06
C LEU A 479 -17.04 -5.67 -1.25
N SER A 480 -17.06 -5.50 0.09
CA SER A 480 -18.22 -5.91 0.88
C SER A 480 -19.33 -4.85 0.84
N GLY A 481 -20.57 -5.29 0.74
CA GLY A 481 -21.73 -4.41 0.90
C GLY A 481 -21.80 -3.73 2.27
N HIS A 482 -21.16 -4.30 3.30
CA HIS A 482 -21.04 -3.71 4.64
C HIS A 482 -20.18 -2.43 4.67
N SER A 483 -19.30 -2.26 3.68
CA SER A 483 -18.43 -1.07 3.54
C SER A 483 -19.09 0.06 2.75
N ILE A 484 -20.33 -0.11 2.27
CA ILE A 484 -21.09 0.94 1.59
C ILE A 484 -21.71 1.88 2.62
N LEU A 485 -21.03 2.98 2.89
CA LEU A 485 -21.46 3.99 3.83
C LEU A 485 -22.21 5.13 3.12
N PRO A 486 -23.04 5.92 3.84
CA PRO A 486 -23.66 7.12 3.27
C PRO A 486 -22.66 8.14 2.74
N LYS A 487 -21.48 8.27 3.40
CA LYS A 487 -20.33 9.10 3.05
C LYS A 487 -19.04 8.42 3.50
N ASN A 488 -17.96 8.73 2.82
CA ASN A 488 -16.62 8.20 3.12
C ASN A 488 -16.59 6.65 3.14
N GLY A 489 -17.32 6.02 2.22
CA GLY A 489 -17.21 4.57 2.00
C GLY A 489 -16.07 4.28 1.04
N ASP A 490 -15.38 3.13 1.21
CA ASP A 490 -14.24 2.73 0.39
C ASP A 490 -14.62 1.75 -0.73
N ASN A 491 -15.84 1.21 -0.71
CA ASN A 491 -16.37 0.36 -1.78
C ASN A 491 -16.87 1.20 -2.96
N PHE A 492 -15.96 1.73 -3.76
CA PHE A 492 -16.28 2.57 -4.93
C PHE A 492 -16.97 1.82 -6.08
N SER A 493 -16.96 0.47 -6.04
CA SER A 493 -17.78 -0.35 -6.93
C SER A 493 -19.23 -0.44 -6.50
N TYR A 494 -19.57 -0.02 -5.30
CA TYR A 494 -20.89 -0.22 -4.70
C TYR A 494 -21.37 -1.67 -4.83
N PHE A 495 -20.41 -2.61 -4.81
CA PHE A 495 -20.69 -4.02 -4.93
C PHE A 495 -21.32 -4.54 -3.64
N ASP A 496 -22.56 -5.01 -3.77
CA ASP A 496 -23.34 -5.56 -2.65
C ASP A 496 -24.01 -6.85 -3.11
N ASN A 497 -23.36 -7.97 -2.84
CA ASN A 497 -23.86 -9.29 -3.20
C ASN A 497 -23.85 -10.17 -1.96
N LYS A 498 -25.04 -10.59 -1.51
CA LYS A 498 -25.19 -11.35 -0.27
C LYS A 498 -24.31 -12.60 -0.20
N THR A 499 -24.19 -13.35 -1.30
CA THR A 499 -23.36 -14.57 -1.32
C THR A 499 -21.90 -14.25 -1.05
N TYR A 500 -21.35 -13.21 -1.69
CA TYR A 500 -19.98 -12.79 -1.49
C TYR A 500 -19.76 -12.12 -0.14
N ASN A 501 -20.72 -11.34 0.36
CA ASN A 501 -20.66 -10.78 1.71
C ASN A 501 -20.57 -11.90 2.76
N ASP A 502 -21.46 -12.92 2.69
CA ASP A 502 -21.45 -14.06 3.60
C ASP A 502 -20.13 -14.86 3.52
N GLN A 503 -19.57 -15.05 2.30
CA GLN A 503 -18.27 -15.73 2.10
C GLN A 503 -17.11 -14.94 2.71
N MET A 504 -17.06 -13.63 2.51
CA MET A 504 -16.03 -12.74 3.07
C MET A 504 -16.13 -12.71 4.61
N ASP A 505 -17.32 -12.64 5.17
CA ASP A 505 -17.51 -12.71 6.63
C ASP A 505 -17.05 -14.06 7.20
N ALA A 506 -17.36 -15.17 6.52
CA ALA A 506 -16.88 -16.49 6.93
C ALA A 506 -15.34 -16.63 6.79
N ALA A 507 -14.74 -16.04 5.77
CA ALA A 507 -13.29 -16.03 5.58
C ALA A 507 -12.58 -15.18 6.64
N ALA A 508 -13.18 -14.05 7.05
CA ALA A 508 -12.64 -13.16 8.07
C ALA A 508 -12.45 -13.85 9.45
N ALA A 509 -13.30 -14.82 9.76
CA ALA A 509 -13.21 -15.61 10.99
C ALA A 509 -12.15 -16.73 10.95
N LYS A 510 -11.58 -17.04 9.77
CA LYS A 510 -10.56 -18.07 9.59
C LYS A 510 -9.16 -17.53 9.86
N THR A 511 -8.18 -18.45 10.02
CA THR A 511 -6.77 -18.11 10.19
C THR A 511 -5.87 -18.95 9.27
N GLY A 512 -4.61 -18.53 9.09
CA GLY A 512 -3.57 -19.29 8.39
C GLY A 512 -3.94 -19.74 6.98
N ALA A 513 -3.63 -20.98 6.63
CA ALA A 513 -3.81 -21.53 5.27
C ALA A 513 -5.29 -21.60 4.85
N GLU A 514 -6.21 -21.88 5.76
CA GLU A 514 -7.64 -21.91 5.47
C GLU A 514 -8.20 -20.53 5.09
N ARG A 515 -7.69 -19.49 5.77
CA ARG A 515 -8.02 -18.09 5.45
C ARG A 515 -7.51 -17.73 4.06
N ALA A 516 -6.23 -18.01 3.78
CA ALA A 516 -5.60 -17.74 2.49
C ALA A 516 -6.34 -18.45 1.35
N GLN A 517 -6.72 -19.72 1.55
CA GLN A 517 -7.48 -20.50 0.56
C GLN A 517 -8.85 -19.87 0.28
N ALA A 518 -9.59 -19.55 1.35
CA ALA A 518 -10.93 -18.96 1.22
C ALA A 518 -10.90 -17.64 0.44
N TYR A 519 -9.99 -16.73 0.77
CA TYR A 519 -9.90 -15.44 0.08
C TYR A 519 -9.42 -15.56 -1.37
N GLY A 520 -8.47 -16.45 -1.67
CA GLY A 520 -8.03 -16.70 -3.03
C GLY A 520 -9.14 -17.26 -3.92
N ASP A 521 -9.98 -18.15 -3.37
CA ASP A 521 -11.16 -18.70 -4.06
C ASP A 521 -12.25 -17.64 -4.26
N ILE A 522 -12.52 -16.81 -3.24
CA ILE A 522 -13.48 -15.69 -3.33
C ILE A 522 -13.03 -14.70 -4.42
N ALA A 523 -11.77 -14.27 -4.42
CA ALA A 523 -11.25 -13.34 -5.42
C ALA A 523 -11.38 -13.91 -6.84
N THR A 524 -11.09 -15.20 -7.03
CA THR A 524 -11.22 -15.90 -8.33
C THR A 524 -12.68 -15.96 -8.79
N SER A 525 -13.60 -16.40 -7.94
CA SER A 525 -15.02 -16.55 -8.29
C SER A 525 -15.68 -15.19 -8.51
N MET A 526 -15.38 -14.19 -7.67
CA MET A 526 -15.92 -12.83 -7.81
C MET A 526 -15.50 -12.19 -9.15
N LYS A 527 -14.24 -12.35 -9.57
CA LYS A 527 -13.79 -11.91 -10.90
C LYS A 527 -14.55 -12.60 -12.01
N THR A 528 -14.68 -13.93 -11.91
CA THR A 528 -15.31 -14.75 -12.95
C THR A 528 -16.78 -14.40 -13.12
N ASP A 529 -17.52 -14.27 -12.03
CA ASP A 529 -18.97 -14.18 -12.05
C ASP A 529 -19.48 -12.71 -12.07
N GLN A 530 -18.80 -11.83 -11.34
CA GLN A 530 -19.30 -10.48 -11.04
C GLN A 530 -18.46 -9.36 -11.63
N ALA A 531 -17.15 -9.52 -11.65
CA ALA A 531 -16.18 -8.55 -12.17
C ALA A 531 -16.42 -7.09 -11.67
N PRO A 532 -16.53 -6.82 -10.37
CA PRO A 532 -16.77 -5.46 -9.88
C PRO A 532 -15.59 -4.53 -10.16
N TRP A 533 -14.37 -5.08 -10.28
CA TRP A 533 -13.16 -4.38 -10.68
C TRP A 533 -12.62 -4.84 -12.03
N ALA A 534 -11.92 -3.93 -12.68
CA ALA A 534 -10.96 -4.26 -13.71
C ALA A 534 -9.57 -3.89 -13.20
N ALA A 535 -8.97 -4.81 -12.42
CA ALA A 535 -7.60 -4.66 -11.95
C ALA A 535 -6.62 -4.68 -13.13
N TRP A 536 -5.56 -3.85 -13.10
CA TRP A 536 -4.65 -3.74 -14.23
C TRP A 536 -3.16 -3.76 -13.87
N SER A 537 -2.77 -3.43 -12.62
CA SER A 537 -1.35 -3.46 -12.19
C SER A 537 -1.21 -3.62 -10.68
N ASN A 538 -0.14 -4.31 -10.23
CA ASN A 538 0.45 -4.06 -8.91
C ASN A 538 1.59 -3.07 -9.09
N GLN A 539 1.65 -2.04 -8.26
CA GLN A 539 2.59 -0.94 -8.43
C GLN A 539 3.93 -1.19 -7.72
N THR A 540 4.95 -0.45 -8.11
CA THR A 540 6.24 -0.33 -7.41
C THR A 540 6.50 1.13 -7.12
N ASN A 541 7.25 1.41 -6.06
CA ASN A 541 7.68 2.76 -5.71
C ASN A 541 9.09 3.06 -6.22
N TYR A 542 9.36 4.33 -6.49
CA TYR A 542 10.66 4.86 -6.89
C TYR A 542 11.22 5.76 -5.80
N ASP A 543 12.42 5.44 -5.32
CA ASP A 543 13.17 6.33 -4.43
C ASP A 543 14.52 6.69 -5.06
N PHE A 544 14.83 7.98 -5.06
CA PHE A 544 16.12 8.48 -5.51
C PHE A 544 16.77 9.33 -4.41
N PHE A 545 18.00 8.95 -4.03
CA PHE A 545 18.76 9.58 -2.96
C PHE A 545 20.00 10.27 -3.49
N SER A 546 20.49 11.27 -2.76
CA SER A 546 21.84 11.80 -2.97
C SER A 546 22.89 10.73 -2.67
N SER A 547 24.10 10.90 -3.20
CA SER A 547 25.20 9.96 -2.96
C SER A 547 25.68 9.91 -1.50
N LYS A 548 25.24 10.83 -0.67
CA LYS A 548 25.56 10.89 0.77
C LYS A 548 24.77 9.92 1.62
N ILE A 549 23.60 9.46 1.14
CA ILE A 549 22.68 8.63 1.94
C ILE A 549 22.94 7.16 1.69
N GLY A 550 22.95 6.40 2.76
CA GLY A 550 23.02 4.94 2.80
C GLY A 550 21.96 4.33 3.68
N CYS A 551 22.08 3.04 3.94
CA CYS A 551 21.19 2.26 4.80
C CYS A 551 19.72 2.29 4.37
N GLN A 552 19.44 2.50 3.08
CA GLN A 552 18.07 2.48 2.57
C GLN A 552 17.45 1.11 2.86
N LEU A 553 16.30 1.12 3.50
CA LEU A 553 15.51 -0.05 3.82
C LEU A 553 14.06 0.21 3.40
N TRP A 554 13.57 -0.61 2.49
CA TRP A 554 12.15 -0.64 2.17
C TRP A 554 11.43 -1.58 3.15
N GLU A 555 10.65 -0.99 4.05
CA GLU A 555 9.72 -1.73 4.89
C GLU A 555 8.43 -1.96 4.07
N PRO A 556 8.03 -3.23 3.86
CA PRO A 556 7.00 -3.51 2.84
C PRO A 556 5.61 -2.97 3.14
N SER A 557 5.27 -2.73 4.42
CA SER A 557 3.94 -2.23 4.83
C SER A 557 3.86 -0.71 4.84
N TYR A 558 4.99 -0.01 5.12
CA TYR A 558 4.98 1.44 5.32
C TYR A 558 5.86 2.21 4.32
N GLY A 559 6.66 1.50 3.52
CA GLY A 559 7.52 2.13 2.52
C GLY A 559 8.96 2.37 2.98
N MET A 560 9.60 3.45 2.53
CA MET A 560 10.98 3.74 2.92
C MET A 560 11.07 4.01 4.42
N ASP A 561 11.81 3.16 5.14
CA ASP A 561 12.07 3.33 6.56
C ASP A 561 13.07 4.47 6.79
N ILE A 562 12.54 5.64 7.13
CA ILE A 562 13.36 6.83 7.36
C ILE A 562 14.22 6.72 8.63
N ALA A 563 13.84 5.84 9.57
CA ALA A 563 14.61 5.59 10.79
C ALA A 563 15.87 4.77 10.51
N ALA A 564 15.84 3.92 9.48
CA ALA A 564 16.98 3.12 9.06
C ALA A 564 18.05 3.91 8.30
N LEU A 565 17.71 5.04 7.69
CA LEU A 565 18.65 5.83 6.87
C LEU A 565 19.92 6.23 7.64
N CYS A 566 21.02 6.37 6.92
CA CYS A 566 22.29 6.80 7.48
C CYS A 566 23.06 7.72 6.51
N VAL A 567 24.03 8.46 7.02
CA VAL A 567 25.04 9.16 6.21
C VAL A 567 26.22 8.21 5.97
N ARG A 568 26.70 8.14 4.72
CA ARG A 568 27.84 7.31 4.30
C ARG A 568 29.19 7.84 4.78
#